data_13cd5501c6b6003a24e832e5ed6cf082
#
_entry.id   13cd5501c6b6003a24e832e5ed6cf082
#
_cell.length_a   1.000
_cell.length_b   1.000
_cell.length_c   1.000
_cell.angle_alpha   90.00
_cell.angle_beta   90.00
_cell.angle_gamma   90.00
#
_symmetry.space_group_name_H-M   'P 1'
#
loop_
_entity.id
_entity.type
_entity.pdbx_description
1 polymer ?
#
loop_
_entity_poly.entity_id
_entity_poly.type
_entity_poly.pdbx_seq_one_letter_code
_entity_poly.pdbx_strand_id
1 'polypeptide(L)'
;TTTNDFGLQLKRINKTLRKQYEIDSDQDGLVVTRIDRNGEAFQKGIREGDLVKRVGTEKVESINEFKRLVEKSKSKGTVLLLVKKPGGGSRYFTLNL
;
A
#
# COMPACT_ATOMS: atom_id res chain seq x y z
N THR A 1 -13.27 -6.04 1.23
CA THR A 1 -12.62 -4.73 1.39
C THR A 1 -12.20 -4.53 2.82
N THR A 2 -10.93 -4.26 3.00
CA THR A 2 -10.40 -4.11 4.34
C THR A 2 -9.78 -2.74 4.48
N THR A 3 -10.30 -1.96 5.44
CA THR A 3 -9.68 -0.72 5.85
C THR A 3 -8.75 -1.06 7.00
N ASN A 4 -7.50 -0.68 6.90
CA ASN A 4 -6.54 -0.91 7.98
C ASN A 4 -6.44 0.32 8.87
N ASP A 5 -5.55 0.24 9.87
CA ASP A 5 -5.39 1.30 10.87
C ASP A 5 -4.89 2.63 10.29
N PHE A 6 -4.43 2.61 9.04
CA PHE A 6 -3.90 3.80 8.37
C PHE A 6 -4.94 4.52 7.52
N GLY A 7 -6.16 3.99 7.45
CA GLY A 7 -7.20 4.54 6.60
C GLY A 7 -7.03 4.17 5.13
N LEU A 8 -6.36 3.07 4.84
CA LEU A 8 -6.15 2.59 3.47
C LEU A 8 -7.06 1.42 3.16
N GLN A 9 -7.61 1.40 1.94
CA GLN A 9 -8.18 0.21 1.37
C GLN A 9 -7.27 -0.27 0.27
N LEU A 10 -6.86 -1.52 0.36
CA LEU A 10 -5.95 -2.12 -0.60
C LEU A 10 -6.63 -3.30 -1.28
N LYS A 11 -6.31 -3.51 -2.54
CA LYS A 11 -6.75 -4.69 -3.28
C LYS A 11 -5.58 -5.28 -4.05
N ARG A 12 -5.63 -6.60 -4.22
CA ARG A 12 -4.66 -7.27 -5.07
C ARG A 12 -4.86 -6.81 -6.51
N ILE A 13 -3.76 -6.56 -7.20
CA ILE A 13 -3.81 -6.11 -8.59
C ILE A 13 -4.42 -7.21 -9.46
N ASN A 14 -5.39 -6.82 -10.31
CA ASN A 14 -6.00 -7.71 -11.28
C ASN A 14 -6.16 -6.95 -12.62
N LYS A 15 -6.70 -7.62 -13.63
CA LYS A 15 -6.85 -7.01 -14.96
C LYS A 15 -7.70 -5.74 -14.94
N THR A 16 -8.78 -5.75 -14.18
CA THR A 16 -9.66 -4.59 -14.05
C THR A 16 -8.94 -3.40 -13.44
N LEU A 17 -8.22 -3.65 -12.34
CA LEU A 17 -7.48 -2.60 -11.66
C LEU A 17 -6.31 -2.09 -12.50
N ARG A 18 -5.67 -2.96 -13.26
CA ARG A 18 -4.60 -2.54 -14.16
C ARG A 18 -5.10 -1.54 -15.19
N LYS A 19 -6.29 -1.77 -15.72
CA LYS A 19 -6.92 -0.84 -16.68
C LYS A 19 -7.36 0.44 -16.00
N GLN A 20 -7.96 0.32 -14.82
CA GLN A 20 -8.53 1.46 -14.11
C GLN A 20 -7.46 2.45 -13.67
N TYR A 21 -6.31 1.96 -13.22
CA TYR A 21 -5.24 2.80 -12.71
C TYR A 21 -4.02 2.85 -13.62
N GLU A 22 -4.13 2.31 -14.83
CA GLU A 22 -3.05 2.30 -15.82
C GLU A 22 -1.77 1.67 -15.26
N ILE A 23 -1.93 0.52 -14.61
CA ILE A 23 -0.81 -0.21 -14.02
C ILE A 23 -0.13 -1.06 -15.09
N ASP A 24 1.19 -0.99 -15.17
CA ASP A 24 1.97 -1.79 -16.11
C ASP A 24 1.81 -3.28 -15.82
N SER A 25 1.88 -4.10 -16.85
CA SER A 25 1.67 -5.54 -16.72
C SER A 25 2.75 -6.23 -15.89
N ASP A 26 3.91 -5.62 -15.76
CA ASP A 26 5.03 -6.17 -14.97
C ASP A 26 5.02 -5.70 -13.52
N GLN A 27 4.05 -4.89 -13.12
CA GLN A 27 3.94 -4.42 -11.75
C GLN A 27 3.10 -5.36 -10.91
N ASP A 28 3.60 -5.69 -9.74
CA ASP A 28 2.94 -6.53 -8.76
C ASP A 28 2.76 -5.78 -7.45
N GLY A 29 1.99 -6.35 -6.54
CA GLY A 29 1.75 -5.80 -5.22
C GLY A 29 0.29 -5.50 -4.99
N LEU A 30 0.03 -4.52 -4.14
CA LEU A 30 -1.32 -4.11 -3.81
C LEU A 30 -1.55 -2.69 -4.29
N VAL A 31 -2.76 -2.41 -4.74
CA VAL A 31 -3.13 -1.07 -5.19
C VAL A 31 -4.02 -0.40 -4.13
N VAL A 32 -3.77 0.88 -3.88
CA VAL A 32 -4.62 1.68 -2.98
C VAL A 32 -5.87 2.06 -3.75
N THR A 33 -7.00 1.45 -3.37
CA THR A 33 -8.28 1.71 -4.04
C THR A 33 -9.08 2.81 -3.34
N ARG A 34 -8.76 3.07 -2.09
CA ARG A 34 -9.43 4.12 -1.32
C ARG A 34 -8.51 4.59 -0.21
N ILE A 35 -8.62 5.86 0.15
CA ILE A 35 -7.83 6.41 1.23
C ILE A 35 -8.66 7.39 2.03
N ASP A 36 -8.56 7.29 3.36
CA ASP A 36 -9.21 8.21 4.27
C ASP A 36 -8.37 9.48 4.39
N ARG A 37 -8.95 10.61 4.06
CA ARG A 37 -8.25 11.90 4.12
C ARG A 37 -7.82 12.29 5.53
N ASN A 38 -8.47 11.73 6.54
CA ASN A 38 -8.10 11.96 7.93
C ASN A 38 -7.08 10.96 8.44
N GLY A 39 -6.73 9.95 7.63
CA GLY A 39 -5.77 8.93 8.00
C GLY A 39 -4.34 9.38 7.85
N GLU A 40 -3.45 8.70 8.56
CA GLU A 40 -2.03 9.01 8.52
C GLU A 40 -1.43 8.80 7.13
N ALA A 41 -1.86 7.76 6.43
CA ALA A 41 -1.35 7.48 5.10
C ALA A 41 -1.57 8.65 4.13
N PHE A 42 -2.74 9.26 4.18
CA PHE A 42 -3.03 10.43 3.36
C PHE A 42 -2.11 11.59 3.72
N GLN A 43 -1.90 11.81 5.01
CA GLN A 43 -1.02 12.90 5.48
C GLN A 43 0.42 12.69 5.06
N LYS A 44 0.85 11.45 4.91
CA LYS A 44 2.21 11.13 4.47
C LYS A 44 2.40 11.28 2.96
N GLY A 45 1.31 11.36 2.20
CA GLY A 45 1.39 11.55 0.76
C GLY A 45 0.91 10.38 -0.07
N ILE A 46 0.38 9.33 0.55
CA ILE A 46 -0.18 8.20 -0.17
C ILE A 46 -1.53 8.61 -0.74
N ARG A 47 -1.79 8.22 -1.98
CA ARG A 47 -3.02 8.57 -2.70
C ARG A 47 -3.61 7.33 -3.37
N GLU A 48 -4.87 7.44 -3.77
CA GLU A 48 -5.54 6.40 -4.54
C GLU A 48 -4.76 6.13 -5.83
N GLY A 49 -4.62 4.85 -6.17
CA GLY A 49 -3.86 4.44 -7.35
C GLY A 49 -2.40 4.14 -7.09
N ASP A 50 -1.91 4.45 -5.89
CA ASP A 50 -0.54 4.11 -5.53
C ASP A 50 -0.40 2.60 -5.32
N LEU A 51 0.78 2.06 -5.60
CA LEU A 51 1.04 0.63 -5.44
C LEU A 51 1.90 0.40 -4.22
N VAL A 52 1.43 -0.46 -3.31
CA VAL A 52 2.21 -0.90 -2.16
C VAL A 52 2.96 -2.16 -2.57
N LYS A 53 4.27 -2.06 -2.67
CA LYS A 53 5.12 -3.14 -3.17
C LYS A 53 5.80 -3.94 -2.07
N ARG A 54 6.16 -3.28 -0.98
CA ARG A 54 6.87 -3.92 0.14
C ARG A 54 6.38 -3.37 1.46
N VAL A 55 6.45 -4.22 2.48
CA VAL A 55 6.25 -3.81 3.88
C VAL A 55 7.56 -4.14 4.58
N GLY A 56 8.27 -3.11 5.04
CA GLY A 56 9.62 -3.28 5.53
C GLY A 56 10.55 -3.69 4.39
N THR A 57 11.18 -4.84 4.54
CA THR A 57 12.06 -5.39 3.50
C THR A 57 11.42 -6.54 2.74
N GLU A 58 10.18 -6.91 3.09
CA GLU A 58 9.52 -8.07 2.52
C GLU A 58 8.51 -7.67 1.45
N LYS A 59 8.54 -8.39 0.33
CA LYS A 59 7.63 -8.19 -0.77
C LYS A 59 6.22 -8.64 -0.36
N VAL A 60 5.21 -7.86 -0.77
CA VAL A 60 3.82 -8.17 -0.43
C VAL A 60 3.01 -8.30 -1.72
N GLU A 61 2.25 -9.39 -1.84
CA GLU A 61 1.45 -9.67 -3.03
C GLU A 61 -0.01 -9.97 -2.70
N SER A 62 -0.36 -10.06 -1.43
CA SER A 62 -1.73 -10.33 -0.99
C SER A 62 -2.08 -9.50 0.23
N ILE A 63 -3.39 -9.35 0.45
CA ILE A 63 -3.90 -8.64 1.62
C ILE A 63 -3.48 -9.36 2.91
N ASN A 64 -3.52 -10.69 2.90
CA ASN A 64 -3.15 -11.48 4.08
C ASN A 64 -1.67 -11.26 4.45
N GLU A 65 -0.80 -11.22 3.46
CA GLU A 65 0.60 -10.92 3.70
C GLU A 65 0.79 -9.52 4.25
N PHE A 66 0.08 -8.55 3.70
CA PHE A 66 0.14 -7.18 4.18
C PHE A 66 -0.26 -7.09 5.64
N LYS A 67 -1.38 -7.71 6.01
CA LYS A 67 -1.85 -7.70 7.40
C LYS A 67 -0.84 -8.34 8.34
N ARG A 68 -0.28 -9.49 7.94
CA ARG A 68 0.69 -10.20 8.76
C ARG A 68 1.95 -9.36 8.98
N LEU A 69 2.44 -8.72 7.93
CA LEU A 69 3.64 -7.89 8.03
C LEU A 69 3.41 -6.64 8.86
N VAL A 70 2.23 -6.04 8.76
CA VAL A 70 1.85 -4.90 9.60
C VAL A 70 1.77 -5.33 11.06
N GLU A 71 1.15 -6.48 11.35
CA GLU A 71 1.09 -7.01 12.71
C GLU A 71 2.48 -7.24 13.29
N LYS A 72 3.37 -7.79 12.46
CA LYS A 72 4.75 -8.04 12.86
C LYS A 72 5.48 -6.73 13.17
N SER A 73 5.13 -5.66 12.48
CA SER A 73 5.75 -4.35 12.69
C SER A 73 5.22 -3.61 13.90
N LYS A 74 4.11 -4.04 14.48
CA LYS A 74 3.52 -3.39 15.66
C LYS A 74 4.47 -3.36 16.85
N SER A 75 5.31 -4.36 16.99
CA SER A 75 6.30 -4.40 18.07
C SER A 75 7.34 -3.29 17.95
N LYS A 76 7.53 -2.78 16.75
CA LYS A 76 8.48 -1.69 16.48
C LYS A 76 7.83 -0.31 16.58
N GLY A 77 6.50 -0.26 16.63
CA GLY A 77 5.75 1.00 16.70
C GLY A 77 5.61 1.73 15.40
N THR A 78 6.26 1.28 14.33
CA THR A 78 6.17 1.89 13.01
C THR A 78 6.23 0.83 11.93
N VAL A 79 5.68 1.15 10.76
CA VAL A 79 5.76 0.29 9.59
C VAL A 79 6.31 1.09 8.41
N LEU A 80 7.21 0.48 7.66
CA LEU A 80 7.81 1.08 6.48
C LEU A 80 7.16 0.48 5.24
N LEU A 81 6.61 1.32 4.39
CA LEU A 81 5.95 0.89 3.16
C LEU A 81 6.74 1.40 1.95
N LEU A 82 7.01 0.50 1.01
CA LEU A 82 7.56 0.91 -0.28
C LEU A 82 6.39 1.09 -1.24
N VAL A 83 6.15 2.33 -1.65
CA VAL A 83 5.01 2.69 -2.49
C VAL A 83 5.53 3.24 -3.81
N LYS A 84 4.99 2.73 -4.90
CA LYS A 84 5.31 3.24 -6.23
C LYS A 84 4.20 4.15 -6.69
N LYS A 85 4.57 5.36 -7.10
CA LYS A 85 3.61 6.34 -7.63
C LYS A 85 3.32 6.07 -9.10
N PRO A 86 2.07 6.25 -9.56
CA PRO A 86 1.76 6.15 -10.98
C PRO A 86 2.57 7.17 -11.77
N GLY A 87 3.28 6.70 -12.78
CA GLY A 87 4.10 7.57 -13.62
C GLY A 87 5.32 8.17 -12.94
N GLY A 88 5.64 7.70 -11.72
CA GLY A 88 6.77 8.20 -10.97
C GLY A 88 7.59 7.08 -10.36
N GLY A 89 8.59 7.45 -9.56
CA GLY A 89 9.44 6.48 -8.89
C GLY A 89 8.81 5.94 -7.61
N SER A 90 9.53 5.03 -6.98
CA SER A 90 9.12 4.45 -5.70
C SER A 90 9.64 5.30 -4.54
N ARG A 91 8.87 5.33 -3.45
CA ARG A 91 9.26 6.03 -2.24
C ARG A 91 8.91 5.19 -1.02
N TYR A 92 9.69 5.37 0.04
CA TYR A 92 9.37 4.76 1.31
C TYR A 92 8.55 5.72 2.15
N PHE A 93 7.52 5.17 2.78
CA PHE A 93 6.68 5.91 3.72
C PHE A 93 6.72 5.20 5.07
N THR A 94 6.94 5.94 6.13
CA THR A 94 6.93 5.41 7.48
C THR A 94 5.61 5.82 8.15
N LEU A 95 4.85 4.84 8.60
CA LEU A 95 3.58 5.07 9.27
C LEU A 95 3.67 4.63 10.72
N ASN A 96 3.08 5.40 11.63
CA ASN A 96 3.04 5.06 13.04
C ASN A 96 1.92 4.05 13.31
N LEU A 97 2.18 3.11 14.18
CA LEU A 97 1.23 2.08 14.57
C LEU A 97 0.66 2.33 15.95
#